data_7320f9791ad61d215469e16ebda66177
#
_entry.id   7320f9791ad61d215469e16ebda66177
#
_cell.length_a   1.000
_cell.length_b   1.000
_cell.length_c   1.000
_cell.angle_alpha   90.00
_cell.angle_beta   90.00
_cell.angle_gamma   90.00
#
_symmetry.space_group_name_H-M   'P 1'
#
loop_
_entity.id
_entity.type
_entity.pdbx_description
1 polymer ?
#
loop_
_entity_poly.entity_id
_entity_poly.type
_entity_poly.pdbx_seq_one_letter_code
_entity_poly.pdbx_strand_id
1 'polypeptide(L)'
;IGEAASRELSRLHRTLPDIPSSEILRTICLLADLEEKRKEVSPQNKDRPPLDDAERSTRKKLHDALKERIQKAEDEIADFEVSPDIGAVASRNLVTFFSSQHGKEFMQQFERLGLCPESANFLPRPSEASAATGMPLAGKTFVITGTLSQPRSIYKEMIEQGGGKVSGSVSGNTSYLLAGEGGGSKRDKADKLGVDILSEDQLISILK
;
A
#
# COMPACT_ATOMS: atom_id res chain seq x y z
N ILE A 1 -10.31 12.47 -19.30
CA ILE A 1 -10.54 11.41 -18.31
C ILE A 1 -12.04 11.17 -18.23
N GLY A 2 -12.48 9.89 -18.14
CA GLY A 2 -13.90 9.56 -17.95
C GLY A 2 -14.40 9.85 -16.53
N GLU A 3 -15.73 9.81 -16.34
CA GLU A 3 -16.38 10.10 -15.05
C GLU A 3 -15.88 9.15 -13.92
N ALA A 4 -15.76 7.84 -14.21
CA ALA A 4 -15.29 6.85 -13.25
C ALA A 4 -13.86 7.16 -12.76
N ALA A 5 -12.94 7.44 -13.69
CA ALA A 5 -11.57 7.81 -13.34
C ALA A 5 -11.49 9.15 -12.59
N SER A 6 -12.36 10.13 -12.92
CA SER A 6 -12.43 11.42 -12.19
C SER A 6 -12.93 11.23 -10.75
N ARG A 7 -13.90 10.34 -10.56
CA ARG A 7 -14.43 9.97 -9.24
C ARG A 7 -13.34 9.29 -8.39
N GLU A 8 -12.60 8.38 -8.98
CA GLU A 8 -11.50 7.69 -8.30
C GLU A 8 -10.36 8.65 -7.95
N LEU A 9 -9.98 9.56 -8.85
CA LEU A 9 -9.01 10.62 -8.54
C LEU A 9 -9.44 11.46 -7.34
N SER A 10 -10.72 11.85 -7.29
CA SER A 10 -11.25 12.65 -6.19
C SER A 10 -11.34 11.88 -4.88
N ARG A 11 -11.41 10.53 -4.93
CA ARG A 11 -11.33 9.65 -3.76
C ARG A 11 -9.90 9.54 -3.22
N LEU A 12 -8.93 9.48 -4.10
CA LEU A 12 -7.51 9.28 -3.77
C LEU A 12 -6.78 10.55 -3.36
N HIS A 13 -7.27 11.73 -3.77
CA HIS A 13 -6.61 13.02 -3.54
C HIS A 13 -7.56 14.01 -2.87
N ARG A 14 -7.11 14.61 -1.77
CA ARG A 14 -7.89 15.60 -1.03
C ARG A 14 -8.08 16.86 -1.85
N THR A 15 -7.02 17.34 -2.47
CA THR A 15 -7.00 18.61 -3.21
C THR A 15 -6.45 18.42 -4.62
N LEU A 16 -6.75 19.39 -5.51
CA LEU A 16 -6.17 19.39 -6.85
C LEU A 16 -4.63 19.46 -6.85
N PRO A 17 -3.96 20.23 -5.98
CA PRO A 17 -2.51 20.26 -5.85
C PRO A 17 -1.86 18.91 -5.48
N ASP A 18 -2.58 17.96 -4.90
CA ASP A 18 -2.04 16.65 -4.54
C ASP A 18 -1.78 15.77 -5.77
N ILE A 19 -2.50 16.02 -6.88
CA ILE A 19 -2.43 15.19 -8.09
C ILE A 19 -1.04 15.24 -8.76
N PRO A 20 -0.41 16.41 -8.98
CA PRO A 20 0.94 16.49 -9.57
C PRO A 20 2.01 15.72 -8.79
N SER A 21 1.88 15.66 -7.47
CA SER A 21 2.82 14.99 -6.57
C SER A 21 2.46 13.54 -6.24
N SER A 22 1.35 13.03 -6.79
CA SER A 22 0.78 11.72 -6.45
C SER A 22 1.77 10.57 -6.69
N GLU A 23 2.16 9.92 -5.61
CA GLU A 23 2.94 8.68 -5.66
C GLU A 23 2.10 7.52 -6.21
N ILE A 24 0.80 7.49 -5.91
CA ILE A 24 -0.12 6.47 -6.39
C ILE A 24 -0.12 6.42 -7.92
N LEU A 25 -0.31 7.59 -8.58
CA LEU A 25 -0.33 7.66 -10.04
C LEU A 25 1.01 7.26 -10.66
N ARG A 26 2.13 7.61 -10.02
CA ARG A 26 3.48 7.20 -10.45
C ARG A 26 3.69 5.71 -10.29
N THR A 27 3.23 5.13 -9.18
CA THR A 27 3.32 3.68 -8.94
C THR A 27 2.47 2.89 -9.93
N ILE A 28 1.27 3.36 -10.29
CA ILE A 28 0.46 2.75 -11.35
C ILE A 28 1.20 2.77 -12.70
N CYS A 29 1.86 3.88 -13.05
CA CYS A 29 2.69 3.95 -14.26
C CYS A 29 3.87 2.99 -14.20
N LEU A 30 4.57 2.94 -13.06
CA LEU A 30 5.70 2.04 -12.83
C LEU A 30 5.29 0.57 -12.95
N LEU A 31 4.15 0.19 -12.37
CA LEU A 31 3.61 -1.17 -12.46
C LEU A 31 3.38 -1.58 -13.92
N ALA A 32 2.77 -0.71 -14.71
CA ALA A 32 2.54 -0.98 -16.14
C ALA A 32 3.86 -1.16 -16.90
N ASP A 33 4.86 -0.31 -16.65
CA ASP A 33 6.17 -0.40 -17.30
C ASP A 33 6.94 -1.67 -16.88
N LEU A 34 6.84 -2.05 -15.61
CA LEU A 34 7.45 -3.28 -15.11
C LEU A 34 6.79 -4.54 -15.69
N GLU A 35 5.45 -4.53 -15.79
CA GLU A 35 4.68 -5.62 -16.38
C GLU A 35 5.01 -5.81 -17.87
N GLU A 36 5.12 -4.72 -18.63
CA GLU A 36 5.52 -4.75 -20.04
C GLU A 36 6.92 -5.37 -20.19
N LYS A 37 7.90 -4.89 -19.41
CA LYS A 37 9.26 -5.45 -19.40
C LYS A 37 9.28 -6.92 -18.98
N ARG A 38 8.47 -7.30 -18.00
CA ARG A 38 8.37 -8.71 -17.57
C ARG A 38 7.86 -9.61 -18.69
N LYS A 39 6.88 -9.15 -19.47
CA LYS A 39 6.37 -9.87 -20.63
C LYS A 39 7.44 -10.02 -21.72
N GLU A 40 8.18 -8.96 -22.01
CA GLU A 40 9.26 -8.98 -23.02
C GLU A 40 10.36 -9.98 -22.69
N VAL A 41 10.81 -10.02 -21.42
CA VAL A 41 11.90 -10.89 -20.97
C VAL A 41 11.45 -12.29 -20.56
N SER A 42 10.16 -12.59 -20.67
CA SER A 42 9.63 -13.91 -20.30
C SER A 42 10.37 -15.00 -21.07
N PRO A 43 10.88 -16.06 -20.37
CA PRO A 43 11.47 -17.23 -21.03
C PRO A 43 10.49 -17.97 -21.94
N GLN A 44 9.20 -17.74 -21.77
CA GLN A 44 8.09 -18.34 -22.52
C GLN A 44 7.52 -17.38 -23.58
N ASN A 45 8.17 -16.25 -23.83
CA ASN A 45 7.73 -15.30 -24.86
C ASN A 45 7.82 -15.97 -26.25
N LYS A 46 6.67 -16.18 -26.87
CA LYS A 46 6.56 -16.84 -28.17
C LYS A 46 7.05 -15.98 -29.32
N ASP A 47 6.96 -14.67 -29.18
CA ASP A 47 7.37 -13.70 -30.22
C ASP A 47 8.89 -13.52 -30.22
N ARG A 48 9.55 -13.81 -29.09
CA ARG A 48 11.00 -13.71 -28.92
C ARG A 48 11.52 -14.88 -28.08
N PRO A 49 11.59 -16.10 -28.64
CA PRO A 49 12.10 -17.25 -27.90
C PRO A 49 13.60 -17.07 -27.59
N PRO A 50 14.09 -17.61 -26.45
CA PRO A 50 15.51 -17.57 -26.14
C PRO A 50 16.31 -18.40 -27.13
N LEU A 51 17.51 -17.92 -27.53
CA LEU A 51 18.38 -18.56 -28.52
C LEU A 51 19.05 -19.83 -27.96
N ASP A 52 19.40 -19.78 -26.65
CA ASP A 52 20.10 -20.89 -25.97
C ASP A 52 19.70 -20.94 -24.48
N ASP A 53 20.26 -21.94 -23.77
CA ASP A 53 20.01 -22.16 -22.35
C ASP A 53 20.62 -21.06 -21.46
N ALA A 54 21.70 -20.42 -21.87
CA ALA A 54 22.32 -19.33 -21.15
C ALA A 54 21.43 -18.07 -21.19
N GLU A 55 20.90 -17.73 -22.37
CA GLU A 55 19.93 -16.66 -22.54
C GLU A 55 18.64 -16.97 -21.77
N ARG A 56 18.15 -18.20 -21.82
CA ARG A 56 16.97 -18.63 -21.06
C ARG A 56 17.17 -18.44 -19.55
N SER A 57 18.35 -18.83 -19.04
CA SER A 57 18.68 -18.65 -17.61
C SER A 57 18.75 -17.18 -17.22
N THR A 58 19.35 -16.35 -18.05
CA THR A 58 19.47 -14.90 -17.83
C THR A 58 18.10 -14.23 -17.83
N ARG A 59 17.25 -14.55 -18.80
CA ARG A 59 15.87 -14.04 -18.88
C ARG A 59 15.05 -14.47 -17.67
N LYS A 60 15.21 -15.73 -17.19
CA LYS A 60 14.52 -16.20 -16.00
C LYS A 60 14.89 -15.38 -14.78
N LYS A 61 16.18 -15.14 -14.54
CA LYS A 61 16.65 -14.32 -13.41
C LYS A 61 16.06 -12.89 -13.48
N LEU A 62 16.07 -12.28 -14.67
CA LEU A 62 15.53 -10.94 -14.86
C LEU A 62 13.99 -10.92 -14.66
N HIS A 63 13.30 -11.92 -15.19
CA HIS A 63 11.86 -12.08 -15.02
C HIS A 63 11.47 -12.20 -13.53
N ASP A 64 12.22 -13.00 -12.76
CA ASP A 64 11.98 -13.21 -11.34
C ASP A 64 12.27 -11.92 -10.54
N ALA A 65 13.35 -11.20 -10.85
CA ALA A 65 13.65 -9.91 -10.24
C ALA A 65 12.57 -8.85 -10.55
N LEU A 66 12.02 -8.82 -11.77
CA LEU A 66 10.92 -7.93 -12.13
C LEU A 66 9.64 -8.29 -11.36
N LYS A 67 9.37 -9.57 -11.14
CA LYS A 67 8.23 -10.04 -10.35
C LYS A 67 8.30 -9.55 -8.90
N GLU A 68 9.47 -9.60 -8.27
CA GLU A 68 9.67 -9.07 -6.91
C GLU A 68 9.43 -7.55 -6.86
N ARG A 69 9.92 -6.82 -7.87
CA ARG A 69 9.70 -5.37 -7.96
C ARG A 69 8.25 -5.00 -8.18
N ILE A 70 7.51 -5.78 -8.98
CA ILE A 70 6.08 -5.61 -9.19
C ILE A 70 5.35 -5.82 -7.87
N GLN A 71 5.62 -6.93 -7.18
CA GLN A 71 5.00 -7.21 -5.89
C GLN A 71 5.23 -6.08 -4.87
N LYS A 72 6.46 -5.57 -4.79
CA LYS A 72 6.78 -4.45 -3.91
C LYS A 72 5.97 -3.19 -4.26
N ALA A 73 5.85 -2.86 -5.55
CA ALA A 73 5.09 -1.70 -5.98
C ALA A 73 3.57 -1.89 -5.77
N GLU A 74 3.05 -3.11 -5.92
CA GLU A 74 1.66 -3.45 -5.57
C GLU A 74 1.40 -3.28 -4.07
N ASP A 75 2.32 -3.74 -3.23
CA ASP A 75 2.23 -3.61 -1.77
C ASP A 75 2.22 -2.12 -1.33
N GLU A 76 2.97 -1.25 -2.03
CA GLU A 76 3.01 0.19 -1.75
C GLU A 76 1.66 0.90 -1.94
N ILE A 77 0.82 0.41 -2.86
CA ILE A 77 -0.49 1.00 -3.14
C ILE A 77 -1.68 0.14 -2.69
N ALA A 78 -1.43 -1.02 -2.07
CA ALA A 78 -2.47 -1.95 -1.66
C ALA A 78 -3.50 -1.33 -0.71
N ASP A 79 -3.03 -0.51 0.25
CA ASP A 79 -3.88 0.14 1.24
C ASP A 79 -4.83 1.20 0.66
N PHE A 80 -4.58 1.63 -0.58
CA PHE A 80 -5.46 2.59 -1.26
C PHE A 80 -6.65 1.93 -1.96
N GLU A 81 -6.64 0.61 -2.12
CA GLU A 81 -7.70 -0.13 -2.84
C GLU A 81 -8.05 0.53 -4.19
N VAL A 82 -7.01 0.83 -4.98
CA VAL A 82 -7.14 1.60 -6.23
C VAL A 82 -8.08 0.89 -7.20
N SER A 83 -9.14 1.59 -7.64
CA SER A 83 -10.05 1.07 -8.66
C SER A 83 -9.36 0.89 -10.01
N PRO A 84 -9.69 -0.17 -10.77
CA PRO A 84 -9.19 -0.35 -12.14
C PRO A 84 -9.66 0.76 -13.11
N ASP A 85 -10.61 1.62 -12.70
CA ASP A 85 -11.06 2.76 -13.50
C ASP A 85 -9.95 3.78 -13.76
N ILE A 86 -8.93 3.82 -12.89
CA ILE A 86 -7.74 4.64 -13.06
C ILE A 86 -6.55 3.75 -13.47
N GLY A 87 -6.51 3.38 -14.75
CA GLY A 87 -5.44 2.57 -15.31
C GLY A 87 -4.18 3.38 -15.67
N ALA A 88 -3.15 2.65 -16.16
CA ALA A 88 -1.85 3.21 -16.51
C ALA A 88 -1.91 4.35 -17.54
N VAL A 89 -2.82 4.29 -18.52
CA VAL A 89 -2.96 5.33 -19.56
C VAL A 89 -3.46 6.64 -18.95
N ALA A 90 -4.49 6.58 -18.11
CA ALA A 90 -5.03 7.76 -17.43
C ALA A 90 -3.99 8.36 -16.47
N SER A 91 -3.33 7.53 -15.68
CA SER A 91 -2.27 7.94 -14.76
C SER A 91 -1.10 8.60 -15.50
N ARG A 92 -0.63 8.00 -16.60
CA ARG A 92 0.47 8.54 -17.42
C ARG A 92 0.11 9.89 -18.04
N ASN A 93 -1.11 10.04 -18.56
CA ASN A 93 -1.59 11.30 -19.12
C ASN A 93 -1.65 12.40 -18.06
N LEU A 94 -2.13 12.10 -16.85
CA LEU A 94 -2.15 13.03 -15.73
C LEU A 94 -0.73 13.44 -15.29
N VAL A 95 0.15 12.47 -15.05
CA VAL A 95 1.54 12.75 -14.67
C VAL A 95 2.23 13.58 -15.74
N THR A 96 2.04 13.25 -17.02
CA THR A 96 2.62 14.00 -18.14
C THR A 96 2.06 15.41 -18.23
N PHE A 97 0.73 15.58 -18.13
CA PHE A 97 0.09 16.89 -18.16
C PHE A 97 0.63 17.79 -17.06
N PHE A 98 0.58 17.35 -15.79
CA PHE A 98 1.02 18.19 -14.68
C PHE A 98 2.54 18.44 -14.64
N SER A 99 3.33 17.56 -15.28
CA SER A 99 4.77 17.77 -15.46
C SER A 99 5.09 18.76 -16.60
N SER A 100 4.15 18.99 -17.51
CA SER A 100 4.32 19.91 -18.64
C SER A 100 4.29 21.37 -18.21
N GLN A 101 4.79 22.26 -19.10
CA GLN A 101 4.73 23.71 -18.87
C GLN A 101 3.29 24.20 -18.67
N HIS A 102 2.35 23.72 -19.51
CA HIS A 102 0.93 24.10 -19.42
C HIS A 102 0.30 23.62 -18.09
N GLY A 103 0.62 22.42 -17.63
CA GLY A 103 0.11 21.90 -16.35
C GLY A 103 0.62 22.73 -15.17
N LYS A 104 1.89 23.14 -15.21
CA LYS A 104 2.47 24.02 -14.18
C LYS A 104 1.82 25.40 -14.18
N GLU A 105 1.63 26.00 -15.35
CA GLU A 105 0.95 27.29 -15.50
C GLU A 105 -0.51 27.22 -15.03
N PHE A 106 -1.22 26.12 -15.36
CA PHE A 106 -2.57 25.85 -14.88
C PHE A 106 -2.61 25.82 -13.37
N MET A 107 -1.72 25.10 -12.69
CA MET A 107 -1.66 25.04 -11.23
C MET A 107 -1.33 26.38 -10.60
N GLN A 108 -0.41 27.15 -11.19
CA GLN A 108 -0.11 28.52 -10.72
C GLN A 108 -1.29 29.47 -10.82
N GLN A 109 -2.17 29.32 -11.82
CA GLN A 109 -3.39 30.12 -11.91
C GLN A 109 -4.35 29.81 -10.76
N PHE A 110 -4.55 28.53 -10.41
CA PHE A 110 -5.35 28.17 -9.25
C PHE A 110 -4.81 28.76 -7.96
N GLU A 111 -3.49 28.66 -7.77
CA GLU A 111 -2.81 29.22 -6.61
C GLU A 111 -2.98 30.77 -6.53
N ARG A 112 -2.79 31.49 -7.64
CA ARG A 112 -2.99 32.96 -7.71
C ARG A 112 -4.41 33.39 -7.40
N LEU A 113 -5.39 32.57 -7.76
CA LEU A 113 -6.80 32.82 -7.49
C LEU A 113 -7.22 32.38 -6.08
N GLY A 114 -6.32 31.79 -5.30
CA GLY A 114 -6.62 31.24 -3.98
C GLY A 114 -7.61 30.08 -4.03
N LEU A 115 -7.72 29.40 -5.17
CA LEU A 115 -8.63 28.28 -5.38
C LEU A 115 -7.92 26.97 -4.99
N CYS A 116 -8.33 26.40 -3.88
CA CYS A 116 -7.90 25.08 -3.44
C CYS A 116 -9.14 24.23 -3.10
N PRO A 117 -9.89 23.76 -4.11
CA PRO A 117 -11.07 22.96 -3.85
C PRO A 117 -10.70 21.63 -3.20
N GLU A 118 -11.36 21.34 -2.09
CA GLU A 118 -11.24 20.03 -1.45
C GLU A 118 -12.25 19.06 -2.04
N SER A 119 -11.84 17.81 -2.18
CA SER A 119 -12.69 16.74 -2.67
C SER A 119 -13.67 16.29 -1.58
N ALA A 120 -14.96 16.37 -1.86
CA ALA A 120 -16.01 15.81 -1.00
C ALA A 120 -15.98 14.26 -0.98
N ASN A 121 -15.31 13.63 -1.94
CA ASN A 121 -15.20 12.16 -2.05
C ASN A 121 -13.89 11.62 -1.49
N PHE A 122 -13.00 12.47 -0.97
CA PHE A 122 -11.70 12.03 -0.46
C PHE A 122 -11.87 11.04 0.68
N LEU A 123 -11.20 9.91 0.56
CA LEU A 123 -11.08 8.89 1.59
C LEU A 123 -9.61 8.78 2.00
N PRO A 124 -9.25 9.24 3.20
CA PRO A 124 -7.88 9.11 3.69
C PRO A 124 -7.51 7.64 3.84
N ARG A 125 -6.23 7.35 3.72
CA ARG A 125 -5.72 6.01 4.02
C ARG A 125 -6.14 5.59 5.44
N PRO A 126 -6.35 4.29 5.69
CA PRO A 126 -6.56 3.81 7.07
C PRO A 126 -5.48 4.31 8.04
N SER A 127 -4.22 4.38 7.60
CA SER A 127 -3.11 4.95 8.37
C SER A 127 -3.21 6.46 8.62
N GLU A 128 -3.79 7.22 7.69
CA GLU A 128 -4.00 8.69 7.82
C GLU A 128 -5.29 9.04 8.55
N ALA A 129 -6.35 8.27 8.32
CA ALA A 129 -7.61 8.40 9.06
C ALA A 129 -7.38 8.25 10.57
N SER A 130 -6.40 7.45 10.93
CA SER A 130 -6.00 7.17 12.30
C SER A 130 -5.28 8.31 12.99
N ALA A 131 -4.39 8.98 12.26
CA ALA A 131 -3.73 10.18 12.75
C ALA A 131 -4.73 11.33 12.99
N ALA A 132 -5.80 11.38 12.19
CA ALA A 132 -6.85 12.39 12.32
C ALA A 132 -7.89 12.09 13.42
N THR A 133 -8.07 10.80 13.77
CA THR A 133 -9.08 10.37 14.77
C THR A 133 -8.49 10.03 16.14
N GLY A 134 -7.18 10.20 16.33
CA GLY A 134 -6.53 9.87 17.61
C GLY A 134 -6.52 8.36 17.93
N MET A 135 -6.67 7.50 16.91
CA MET A 135 -6.63 6.04 17.06
C MET A 135 -5.20 5.52 16.93
N PRO A 136 -4.52 5.17 18.04
CA PRO A 136 -3.07 4.90 18.04
C PRO A 136 -2.66 3.59 17.34
N LEU A 137 -3.60 2.69 17.08
CA LEU A 137 -3.31 1.36 16.51
C LEU A 137 -3.79 1.18 15.07
N ALA A 138 -4.26 2.23 14.46
CA ALA A 138 -4.91 2.07 13.19
C ALA A 138 -3.95 1.75 12.05
N GLY A 139 -4.43 0.99 11.08
CA GLY A 139 -3.61 0.41 10.02
C GLY A 139 -2.66 -0.69 10.50
N LYS A 140 -2.63 -0.99 11.81
CA LYS A 140 -1.79 -2.06 12.36
C LYS A 140 -2.56 -3.37 12.46
N THR A 141 -1.90 -4.45 12.05
CA THR A 141 -2.45 -5.82 12.18
C THR A 141 -1.78 -6.54 13.34
N PHE A 142 -2.60 -7.01 14.26
CA PHE A 142 -2.18 -7.72 15.45
C PHE A 142 -2.49 -9.22 15.34
N VAL A 143 -1.64 -10.04 15.95
CA VAL A 143 -1.94 -11.44 16.23
C VAL A 143 -1.83 -11.65 17.72
N ILE A 144 -2.79 -12.35 18.32
CA ILE A 144 -2.82 -12.63 19.76
C ILE A 144 -2.44 -14.08 20.00
N THR A 145 -1.52 -14.33 20.93
CA THR A 145 -1.05 -15.68 21.29
C THR A 145 -0.74 -15.81 22.79
N GLY A 146 -0.68 -17.03 23.25
CA GLY A 146 -0.36 -17.32 24.66
C GLY A 146 -1.52 -17.10 25.62
N THR A 147 -1.23 -17.26 26.92
CA THR A 147 -2.16 -16.98 28.02
C THR A 147 -1.99 -15.54 28.44
N LEU A 148 -3.05 -14.77 28.39
CA LEU A 148 -3.10 -13.35 28.75
C LEU A 148 -3.82 -13.18 30.08
N SER A 149 -3.61 -12.04 30.75
CA SER A 149 -4.24 -11.70 32.03
C SER A 149 -5.76 -11.50 31.92
N GLN A 150 -6.23 -11.10 30.73
CA GLN A 150 -7.65 -10.95 30.39
C GLN A 150 -8.04 -11.86 29.22
N PRO A 151 -9.35 -12.14 29.02
CA PRO A 151 -9.83 -12.86 27.84
C PRO A 151 -9.38 -12.21 26.52
N ARG A 152 -9.04 -13.04 25.54
CA ARG A 152 -8.59 -12.55 24.22
C ARG A 152 -9.59 -11.61 23.53
N SER A 153 -10.88 -11.77 23.83
CA SER A 153 -11.95 -10.90 23.32
C SER A 153 -11.77 -9.45 23.77
N ILE A 154 -11.31 -9.23 25.00
CA ILE A 154 -11.08 -7.89 25.55
C ILE A 154 -9.92 -7.23 24.80
N TYR A 155 -8.80 -7.91 24.61
CA TYR A 155 -7.67 -7.35 23.84
C TYR A 155 -8.02 -7.13 22.39
N LYS A 156 -8.84 -8.01 21.79
CA LYS A 156 -9.35 -7.81 20.45
C LYS A 156 -10.16 -6.53 20.36
N GLU A 157 -11.08 -6.32 21.29
CA GLU A 157 -11.93 -5.12 21.33
C GLU A 157 -11.09 -3.85 21.56
N MET A 158 -10.10 -3.88 22.46
CA MET A 158 -9.18 -2.76 22.70
C MET A 158 -8.37 -2.39 21.44
N ILE A 159 -7.88 -3.39 20.72
CA ILE A 159 -7.14 -3.20 19.48
C ILE A 159 -8.06 -2.61 18.40
N GLU A 160 -9.27 -3.13 18.24
CA GLU A 160 -10.25 -2.67 17.26
C GLU A 160 -10.76 -1.25 17.59
N GLN A 161 -10.98 -0.91 18.86
CA GLN A 161 -11.30 0.45 19.31
C GLN A 161 -10.15 1.43 19.09
N GLY A 162 -8.91 0.96 19.19
CA GLY A 162 -7.70 1.71 18.83
C GLY A 162 -7.46 1.82 17.31
N GLY A 163 -8.35 1.25 16.48
CA GLY A 163 -8.28 1.27 15.01
C GLY A 163 -7.43 0.17 14.40
N GLY A 164 -6.91 -0.78 15.21
CA GLY A 164 -6.14 -1.92 14.73
C GLY A 164 -7.02 -3.06 14.22
N LYS A 165 -6.43 -4.02 13.51
CA LYS A 165 -7.07 -5.27 13.06
C LYS A 165 -6.46 -6.47 13.79
N VAL A 166 -7.27 -7.48 14.11
CA VAL A 166 -6.78 -8.73 14.73
C VAL A 166 -6.89 -9.89 13.75
N SER A 167 -5.76 -10.57 13.50
CA SER A 167 -5.66 -11.76 12.64
C SER A 167 -5.38 -13.02 13.44
N GLY A 168 -5.81 -14.17 12.92
CA GLY A 168 -5.59 -15.48 13.55
C GLY A 168 -4.19 -16.06 13.35
N SER A 169 -3.42 -15.58 12.34
CA SER A 169 -2.12 -16.14 11.97
C SER A 169 -1.08 -15.06 11.72
N VAL A 170 0.17 -15.33 12.09
CA VAL A 170 1.32 -14.45 11.81
C VAL A 170 1.70 -14.57 10.34
N SER A 171 1.86 -13.43 9.66
CA SER A 171 2.28 -13.31 8.26
C SER A 171 3.15 -12.07 8.07
N GLY A 172 3.69 -11.84 6.87
CA GLY A 172 4.46 -10.64 6.56
C GLY A 172 3.69 -9.32 6.72
N ASN A 173 2.35 -9.39 6.73
CA ASN A 173 1.47 -8.22 6.95
C ASN A 173 1.11 -8.02 8.45
N THR A 174 1.66 -8.83 9.36
CA THR A 174 1.45 -8.66 10.79
C THR A 174 2.38 -7.58 11.31
N SER A 175 1.82 -6.54 11.92
CA SER A 175 2.60 -5.45 12.51
C SER A 175 3.12 -5.80 13.89
N TYR A 176 2.29 -6.45 14.71
CA TYR A 176 2.62 -6.81 16.09
C TYR A 176 2.07 -8.17 16.50
N LEU A 177 2.82 -8.88 17.31
CA LEU A 177 2.37 -10.09 18.01
C LEU A 177 2.16 -9.74 19.49
N LEU A 178 0.90 -9.69 19.95
CA LEU A 178 0.59 -9.62 21.37
C LEU A 178 0.76 -11.02 21.97
N ALA A 179 1.78 -11.19 22.79
CA ALA A 179 2.18 -12.49 23.29
C ALA A 179 2.14 -12.54 24.84
N GLY A 180 1.20 -13.32 25.36
CA GLY A 180 1.17 -13.74 26.76
C GLY A 180 2.11 -14.92 27.03
N GLU A 181 1.95 -15.58 28.18
CA GLU A 181 2.72 -16.77 28.54
C GLU A 181 2.44 -17.96 27.60
N GLY A 182 3.46 -18.69 27.16
CA GLY A 182 3.34 -19.97 26.46
C GLY A 182 3.07 -19.93 24.97
N GLY A 183 3.17 -18.78 24.29
CA GLY A 183 2.81 -18.63 22.86
C GLY A 183 3.88 -19.12 21.83
N GLY A 184 4.59 -20.24 22.07
CA GLY A 184 5.82 -20.66 21.36
C GLY A 184 5.79 -20.60 19.83
N SER A 185 4.94 -21.41 19.16
CA SER A 185 5.01 -21.53 17.68
C SER A 185 4.71 -20.23 16.91
N LYS A 186 3.86 -19.35 17.46
CA LYS A 186 3.59 -18.04 16.85
C LYS A 186 4.69 -17.02 17.14
N ARG A 187 5.37 -17.13 18.29
CA ARG A 187 6.58 -16.33 18.61
C ARG A 187 7.72 -16.68 17.63
N ASP A 188 8.02 -17.97 17.47
CA ASP A 188 9.05 -18.43 16.54
C ASP A 188 8.80 -17.95 15.11
N LYS A 189 7.51 -17.90 14.73
CA LYS A 189 7.13 -17.39 13.41
C LYS A 189 7.25 -15.87 13.30
N ALA A 190 6.93 -15.14 14.36
CA ALA A 190 7.09 -13.70 14.42
C ALA A 190 8.57 -13.29 14.33
N ASP A 191 9.44 -13.97 15.09
CA ASP A 191 10.88 -13.75 15.06
C ASP A 191 11.46 -13.99 13.66
N LYS A 192 11.03 -15.08 12.97
CA LYS A 192 11.48 -15.38 11.59
C LYS A 192 11.02 -14.34 10.56
N LEU A 193 9.90 -13.68 10.80
CA LEU A 193 9.32 -12.68 9.89
C LEU A 193 9.67 -11.24 10.30
N GLY A 194 10.45 -11.04 11.38
CA GLY A 194 10.79 -9.72 11.89
C GLY A 194 9.61 -8.95 12.47
N VAL A 195 8.57 -9.65 12.95
CA VAL A 195 7.38 -9.04 13.56
C VAL A 195 7.66 -8.74 15.03
N ASP A 196 7.44 -7.49 15.44
CA ASP A 196 7.64 -7.05 16.81
C ASP A 196 6.68 -7.74 17.78
N ILE A 197 7.23 -8.20 18.92
CA ILE A 197 6.45 -8.86 19.97
C ILE A 197 6.15 -7.85 21.07
N LEU A 198 4.88 -7.64 21.35
CA LEU A 198 4.40 -6.75 22.40
C LEU A 198 3.90 -7.54 23.62
N SER A 199 4.16 -6.99 24.82
CA SER A 199 3.50 -7.39 26.05
C SER A 199 2.15 -6.68 26.21
N GLU A 200 1.33 -7.15 27.15
CA GLU A 200 0.05 -6.52 27.50
C GLU A 200 0.24 -5.07 27.96
N ASP A 201 1.25 -4.81 28.81
CA ASP A 201 1.55 -3.46 29.30
C ASP A 201 1.97 -2.51 28.19
N GLN A 202 2.74 -3.01 27.20
CA GLN A 202 3.14 -2.22 26.05
C GLN A 202 1.95 -1.86 25.17
N LEU A 203 1.00 -2.79 24.92
CA LEU A 203 -0.23 -2.49 24.20
C LEU A 203 -1.05 -1.42 24.93
N ILE A 204 -1.23 -1.54 26.25
CA ILE A 204 -1.98 -0.58 27.06
C ILE A 204 -1.29 0.80 27.04
N SER A 205 0.05 0.84 27.01
CA SER A 205 0.81 2.08 26.94
C SER A 205 0.67 2.81 25.61
N ILE A 206 0.47 2.07 24.50
CA ILE A 206 0.23 2.62 23.17
C ILE A 206 -1.20 3.19 23.07
N LEU A 207 -2.15 2.63 23.82
CA LEU A 207 -3.57 3.02 23.80
C LEU A 207 -3.90 4.22 24.71
N LYS A 208 -2.95 4.65 25.56
CA LYS A 208 -3.06 5.83 26.43
C LYS A 208 -2.62 7.10 25.72
#